data_807e071644b9251242e4b4a4a50fbe46
#
_entry.id   807e071644b9251242e4b4a4a50fbe46
#
_cell.length_a   1.000
_cell.length_b   1.000
_cell.length_c   1.000
_cell.angle_alpha   90.00
_cell.angle_beta   90.00
_cell.angle_gamma   90.00
#
_symmetry.space_group_name_H-M   'P 1'
#
loop_
_entity.id
_entity.type
_entity.pdbx_description
1 polymer ?
#
loop_
_entity_poly.entity_id
_entity_poly.type
_entity_poly.pdbx_seq_one_letter_code
_entity_poly.pdbx_strand_id
1 'polypeptide(L)'
;IYKADEMELTPDVVNPNVMMKQFGGELIKAGIVTYEEGEAPLPHIHPKDEQWIFLLEGRLAGLIGDDTFIIEPGDLVYIPINTAHGIRLLESPCRFFTCKSPAGSGNLSEDYSALSNVDEYVRRLAEVS
;
A
#
# COMPACT_ATOMS: atom_id res chain seq x y z
N ILE A 1 -15.84 13.25 -11.93
CA ILE A 1 -14.40 13.54 -11.94
C ILE A 1 -13.97 13.95 -10.55
N TYR A 2 -12.91 13.32 -10.04
CA TYR A 2 -12.34 13.65 -8.74
C TYR A 2 -10.95 14.25 -8.96
N LYS A 3 -10.80 15.52 -8.61
CA LYS A 3 -9.48 16.17 -8.68
C LYS A 3 -8.72 15.89 -7.38
N ALA A 4 -7.53 15.34 -7.50
CA ALA A 4 -6.77 14.90 -6.34
C ALA A 4 -6.56 16.00 -5.29
N ASP A 5 -6.35 17.24 -5.73
CA ASP A 5 -6.14 18.38 -4.82
C ASP A 5 -7.40 18.77 -4.04
N GLU A 6 -8.58 18.37 -4.52
CA GLU A 6 -9.88 18.67 -3.92
C GLU A 6 -10.48 17.48 -3.18
N MET A 7 -9.87 16.29 -3.27
CA MET A 7 -10.36 15.10 -2.57
C MET A 7 -10.17 15.24 -1.06
N GLU A 8 -11.20 14.82 -0.32
CA GLU A 8 -11.17 14.78 1.14
C GLU A 8 -10.18 13.73 1.61
N LEU A 9 -9.39 14.07 2.64
CA LEU A 9 -8.53 13.11 3.33
C LEU A 9 -9.35 12.31 4.33
N THR A 10 -9.21 10.99 4.30
CA THR A 10 -9.86 10.06 5.23
C THR A 10 -8.80 9.19 5.92
N PRO A 11 -9.01 8.81 7.18
CA PRO A 11 -8.02 8.04 7.92
C PRO A 11 -7.92 6.60 7.41
N ASP A 12 -6.70 6.06 7.46
CA ASP A 12 -6.45 4.64 7.27
C ASP A 12 -7.04 3.86 8.46
N VAL A 13 -7.76 2.77 8.21
CA VAL A 13 -8.38 1.98 9.29
C VAL A 13 -7.36 1.22 10.12
N VAL A 14 -6.19 0.91 9.58
CA VAL A 14 -5.11 0.20 10.30
C VAL A 14 -4.25 1.19 11.09
N ASN A 15 -3.94 2.34 10.50
CA ASN A 15 -3.17 3.40 11.14
C ASN A 15 -3.90 4.75 10.97
N PRO A 16 -4.79 5.11 11.91
CA PRO A 16 -5.60 6.32 11.76
C PRO A 16 -4.82 7.64 11.70
N ASN A 17 -3.52 7.64 12.00
CA ASN A 17 -2.66 8.81 11.85
C ASN A 17 -2.28 9.07 10.39
N VAL A 18 -2.43 8.07 9.52
CA VAL A 18 -2.19 8.20 8.08
C VAL A 18 -3.50 8.57 7.39
N MET A 19 -3.45 9.64 6.61
CA MET A 19 -4.61 10.13 5.88
C MET A 19 -4.49 9.79 4.40
N MET A 20 -5.58 9.37 3.80
CA MET A 20 -5.64 8.91 2.42
C MET A 20 -6.72 9.63 1.64
N LYS A 21 -6.50 9.77 0.33
CA LYS A 21 -7.52 10.16 -0.64
C LYS A 21 -8.03 8.89 -1.28
N GLN A 22 -9.28 8.49 -0.98
CA GLN A 22 -9.79 7.19 -1.41
C GLN A 22 -11.28 7.22 -1.73
N PHE A 23 -11.66 6.37 -2.69
CA PHE A 23 -13.04 6.17 -3.11
C PHE A 23 -13.31 4.73 -3.48
N GLY A 24 -14.52 4.25 -3.16
CA GLY A 24 -15.04 2.98 -3.64
C GLY A 24 -15.97 3.19 -4.81
N GLY A 25 -15.70 2.52 -5.93
CA GLY A 25 -16.65 2.34 -7.01
C GLY A 25 -17.54 1.11 -6.74
N GLU A 26 -18.15 0.57 -7.77
CA GLU A 26 -18.99 -0.63 -7.66
C GLU A 26 -18.15 -1.88 -7.40
N LEU A 27 -17.05 -2.06 -8.17
CA LEU A 27 -16.19 -3.23 -8.10
C LEU A 27 -14.78 -2.93 -7.58
N ILE A 28 -14.34 -1.70 -7.71
CA ILE A 28 -12.96 -1.29 -7.44
C ILE A 28 -12.97 -0.12 -6.47
N LYS A 29 -12.10 -0.18 -5.47
CA LYS A 29 -11.73 0.96 -4.65
C LYS A 29 -10.37 1.45 -5.08
N ALA A 30 -10.18 2.76 -5.07
CA ALA A 30 -8.95 3.39 -5.54
C ALA A 30 -8.59 4.59 -4.67
N GLY A 31 -7.33 4.95 -4.69
CA GLY A 31 -6.89 6.13 -3.96
C GLY A 31 -5.47 6.53 -4.24
N ILE A 32 -5.11 7.64 -3.63
CA ILE A 32 -3.76 8.18 -3.62
C ILE A 32 -3.29 8.21 -2.18
N VAL A 33 -2.17 7.53 -1.94
CA VAL A 33 -1.59 7.36 -0.61
C VAL A 33 -0.24 8.08 -0.58
N THR A 34 0.00 8.82 0.49
CA THR A 34 1.29 9.44 0.75
C THR A 34 1.79 8.97 2.10
N TYR A 35 3.00 8.44 2.12
CA TYR A 35 3.69 8.07 3.35
C TYR A 35 4.92 8.92 3.55
N GLU A 36 5.09 9.40 4.77
CA GLU A 36 6.36 9.89 5.27
C GLU A 36 7.12 8.75 5.97
N GLU A 37 8.38 8.97 6.28
CA GLU A 37 9.19 7.96 6.97
C GLU A 37 8.50 7.46 8.25
N GLY A 38 8.44 6.14 8.41
CA GLY A 38 7.83 5.49 9.57
C GLY A 38 6.32 5.27 9.48
N GLU A 39 5.67 5.76 8.42
CA GLU A 39 4.21 5.65 8.29
C GLU A 39 3.72 4.42 7.54
N ALA A 40 4.58 3.76 6.76
CA ALA A 40 4.19 2.57 6.01
C ALA A 40 3.75 1.44 6.96
N PRO A 41 2.72 0.67 6.59
CA PRO A 41 2.28 -0.44 7.42
C PRO A 41 3.32 -1.55 7.46
N LEU A 42 3.29 -2.35 8.52
CA LEU A 42 4.08 -3.59 8.60
C LEU A 42 3.65 -4.56 7.48
N PRO A 43 4.53 -5.46 7.07
CA PRO A 43 4.16 -6.53 6.14
C PRO A 43 2.92 -7.28 6.62
N HIS A 44 2.02 -7.56 5.68
CA HIS A 44 0.69 -8.11 5.97
C HIS A 44 0.11 -8.85 4.76
N ILE A 45 -1.11 -9.33 4.90
CA ILE A 45 -1.87 -10.02 3.86
C ILE A 45 -3.20 -9.32 3.65
N HIS A 46 -3.67 -9.27 2.40
CA HIS A 46 -5.05 -8.98 2.06
C HIS A 46 -5.74 -10.30 1.67
N PRO A 47 -6.54 -10.90 2.56
CA PRO A 47 -7.13 -12.22 2.29
C PRO A 47 -8.09 -12.26 1.11
N LYS A 48 -8.74 -11.13 0.78
CA LYS A 48 -9.79 -11.05 -0.24
C LYS A 48 -9.47 -10.11 -1.38
N ASP A 49 -8.65 -9.09 -1.14
CA ASP A 49 -8.35 -8.03 -2.11
C ASP A 49 -7.14 -8.38 -2.94
N GLU A 50 -7.24 -8.22 -4.26
CA GLU A 50 -6.05 -8.03 -5.08
C GLU A 50 -5.74 -6.54 -5.19
N GLN A 51 -4.49 -6.20 -5.41
CA GLN A 51 -4.04 -4.81 -5.38
C GLN A 51 -3.04 -4.51 -6.48
N TRP A 52 -3.15 -3.30 -7.03
CA TRP A 52 -2.14 -2.68 -7.89
C TRP A 52 -1.63 -1.41 -7.25
N ILE A 53 -0.33 -1.15 -7.42
CA ILE A 53 0.32 0.09 -6.98
C ILE A 53 1.09 0.68 -8.15
N PHE A 54 0.96 1.99 -8.37
CA PHE A 54 1.77 2.73 -9.33
C PHE A 54 2.48 3.86 -8.57
N LEU A 55 3.81 3.78 -8.46
CA LEU A 55 4.58 4.77 -7.73
C LEU A 55 4.71 6.07 -8.52
N LEU A 56 4.36 7.18 -7.88
CA LEU A 56 4.40 8.52 -8.45
C LEU A 56 5.61 9.32 -7.98
N GLU A 57 6.01 9.13 -6.72
CA GLU A 57 7.09 9.91 -6.09
C GLU A 57 7.76 9.07 -5.00
N GLY A 58 9.05 9.30 -4.77
CA GLY A 58 9.81 8.60 -3.76
C GLY A 58 10.45 7.33 -4.28
N ARG A 59 10.90 6.47 -3.36
CA ARG A 59 11.55 5.19 -3.68
C ARG A 59 11.29 4.21 -2.56
N LEU A 60 10.94 2.99 -2.91
CA LEU A 60 10.53 1.95 -1.95
C LEU A 60 11.37 0.69 -2.11
N ALA A 61 11.68 0.04 -0.99
CA ALA A 61 11.96 -1.38 -0.96
C ALA A 61 10.63 -2.11 -0.90
N GLY A 62 10.46 -3.15 -1.70
CA GLY A 62 9.24 -3.96 -1.76
C GLY A 62 9.51 -5.42 -1.50
N LEU A 63 8.51 -6.11 -0.95
CA LEU A 63 8.50 -7.55 -0.75
C LEU A 63 7.14 -8.08 -1.14
N ILE A 64 7.11 -9.09 -2.02
CA ILE A 64 5.88 -9.81 -2.38
C ILE A 64 6.22 -11.30 -2.37
N GLY A 65 5.53 -12.05 -1.50
CA GLY A 65 5.84 -13.46 -1.29
C GLY A 65 7.29 -13.63 -0.84
N ASP A 66 8.10 -14.30 -1.64
CA ASP A 66 9.50 -14.54 -1.35
C ASP A 66 10.46 -13.57 -2.05
N ASP A 67 9.94 -12.69 -2.90
CA ASP A 67 10.76 -11.79 -3.72
C ASP A 67 10.88 -10.41 -3.09
N THR A 68 12.07 -9.84 -3.15
CA THR A 68 12.34 -8.45 -2.77
C THR A 68 12.86 -7.67 -3.98
N PHE A 69 12.53 -6.38 -4.02
CA PHE A 69 12.87 -5.52 -5.15
C PHE A 69 12.82 -4.04 -4.76
N ILE A 70 13.32 -3.20 -5.64
CA ILE A 70 13.23 -1.74 -5.53
C ILE A 70 12.11 -1.26 -6.43
N ILE A 71 11.27 -0.36 -5.90
CA ILE A 71 10.20 0.28 -6.65
C ILE A 71 10.57 1.75 -6.84
N GLU A 72 10.54 2.19 -8.09
CA GLU A 72 10.86 3.55 -8.50
C GLU A 72 9.66 4.21 -9.18
N PRO A 73 9.60 5.54 -9.26
CA PRO A 73 8.51 6.23 -9.96
C PRO A 73 8.33 5.70 -11.38
N GLY A 74 7.09 5.38 -11.73
CA GLY A 74 6.76 4.76 -13.01
C GLY A 74 6.63 3.25 -12.98
N ASP A 75 7.00 2.61 -11.87
CA ASP A 75 6.84 1.16 -11.73
C ASP A 75 5.41 0.81 -11.33
N LEU A 76 4.90 -0.25 -11.96
CA LEU A 76 3.59 -0.82 -11.69
C LEU A 76 3.77 -2.16 -10.97
N VAL A 77 3.19 -2.27 -9.77
CA VAL A 77 3.35 -3.43 -8.90
C VAL A 77 2.03 -4.15 -8.72
N TYR A 78 2.02 -5.46 -8.91
CA TYR A 78 0.85 -6.30 -8.65
C TYR A 78 1.03 -7.12 -7.38
N ILE A 79 0.04 -7.05 -6.49
CA ILE A 79 -0.01 -7.83 -5.25
C ILE A 79 -1.18 -8.79 -5.32
N PRO A 80 -0.93 -10.11 -5.47
CA PRO A 80 -1.99 -11.11 -5.53
C PRO A 80 -2.77 -11.21 -4.23
N ILE A 81 -3.98 -11.74 -4.32
CA ILE A 81 -4.81 -12.08 -3.16
C ILE A 81 -4.02 -13.01 -2.22
N ASN A 82 -4.18 -12.79 -0.93
CA ASN A 82 -3.67 -13.67 0.12
C ASN A 82 -2.14 -13.90 0.04
N THR A 83 -1.41 -12.87 -0.38
CA THR A 83 0.04 -12.94 -0.53
C THR A 83 0.69 -11.97 0.46
N ALA A 84 1.64 -12.47 1.24
CA ALA A 84 2.41 -11.64 2.16
C ALA A 84 3.18 -10.57 1.37
N HIS A 85 3.07 -9.33 1.79
CA HIS A 85 3.76 -8.22 1.14
C HIS A 85 4.03 -7.09 2.12
N GLY A 86 4.95 -6.23 1.73
CA GLY A 86 5.29 -5.05 2.51
C GLY A 86 6.16 -4.09 1.73
N ILE A 87 6.29 -2.90 2.27
CA ILE A 87 7.12 -1.84 1.72
C ILE A 87 7.91 -1.16 2.83
N ARG A 88 9.06 -0.61 2.47
CA ARG A 88 9.87 0.26 3.32
C ARG A 88 10.31 1.46 2.50
N LEU A 89 10.16 2.66 3.06
CA LEU A 89 10.58 3.88 2.37
C LEU A 89 12.11 3.98 2.33
N LEU A 90 12.63 4.14 1.11
CA LEU A 90 14.05 4.44 0.86
C LEU A 90 14.25 5.94 0.65
N GLU A 91 13.28 6.62 0.04
CA GLU A 91 13.23 8.05 -0.12
C GLU A 91 11.82 8.54 0.21
N SER A 92 11.70 9.57 1.05
CA SER A 92 10.40 10.15 1.47
C SER A 92 10.25 11.58 0.94
N PRO A 93 9.00 12.05 0.72
CA PRO A 93 7.79 11.26 0.83
C PRO A 93 7.64 10.25 -0.31
N CYS A 94 6.87 9.19 -0.08
CA CYS A 94 6.44 8.27 -1.12
C CYS A 94 4.97 8.49 -1.41
N ARG A 95 4.63 8.70 -2.66
CA ARG A 95 3.26 8.89 -3.11
C ARG A 95 2.94 7.93 -4.23
N PHE A 96 1.85 7.23 -4.11
CA PHE A 96 1.44 6.25 -5.12
C PHE A 96 -0.07 6.23 -5.31
N PHE A 97 -0.47 5.89 -6.54
CA PHE A 97 -1.83 5.48 -6.85
C PHE A 97 -1.96 4.00 -6.55
N THR A 98 -3.07 3.62 -5.94
CA THR A 98 -3.39 2.22 -5.68
C THR A 98 -4.85 1.94 -5.98
N CYS A 99 -5.13 0.71 -6.41
CA CYS A 99 -6.49 0.22 -6.53
C CYS A 99 -6.56 -1.22 -6.04
N LYS A 100 -7.71 -1.57 -5.51
CA LYS A 100 -8.00 -2.90 -4.98
C LYS A 100 -9.40 -3.34 -5.40
N SER A 101 -9.59 -4.62 -5.53
CA SER A 101 -10.90 -5.24 -5.77
C SER A 101 -11.03 -6.46 -4.85
N PRO A 102 -12.22 -6.67 -4.24
CA PRO A 102 -13.48 -5.93 -4.36
C PRO A 102 -13.47 -4.57 -3.64
N ALA A 103 -14.46 -3.74 -3.96
CA ALA A 103 -14.55 -2.39 -3.41
C ALA A 103 -14.87 -2.35 -1.91
N GLY A 104 -15.66 -3.31 -1.41
CA GLY A 104 -16.08 -3.31 -0.01
C GLY A 104 -16.75 -1.99 0.39
N SER A 105 -16.32 -1.39 1.48
CA SER A 105 -16.80 -0.08 1.94
C SER A 105 -16.14 1.10 1.22
N GLY A 106 -15.13 0.83 0.37
CA GLY A 106 -14.32 1.86 -0.27
C GLY A 106 -13.06 2.22 0.50
N ASN A 107 -12.87 1.69 1.71
CA ASN A 107 -11.65 1.92 2.47
C ASN A 107 -10.54 0.97 2.00
N LEU A 108 -9.40 1.52 1.60
CA LEU A 108 -8.29 0.76 1.02
C LEU A 108 -7.68 -0.27 1.98
N SER A 109 -7.75 -0.04 3.27
CA SER A 109 -7.09 -0.89 4.28
C SER A 109 -8.04 -1.80 5.05
N GLU A 110 -9.30 -1.92 4.66
CA GLU A 110 -10.28 -2.73 5.40
C GLU A 110 -10.03 -4.23 5.37
N ASP A 111 -9.43 -4.74 4.30
CA ASP A 111 -9.07 -6.15 4.15
C ASP A 111 -7.62 -6.36 4.57
N TYR A 112 -7.39 -6.49 5.86
CA TYR A 112 -6.06 -6.57 6.46
C TYR A 112 -5.96 -7.76 7.39
N SER A 113 -4.89 -8.54 7.27
CA SER A 113 -4.56 -9.61 8.21
C SER A 113 -3.08 -9.55 8.57
N ALA A 114 -2.79 -9.52 9.86
CA ALA A 114 -1.43 -9.50 10.36
C ALA A 114 -0.73 -10.85 10.10
N LEU A 115 0.60 -10.80 9.95
CA LEU A 115 1.44 -11.98 9.80
C LEU A 115 2.00 -12.41 11.16
N SER A 116 1.94 -13.69 11.48
CA SER A 116 2.53 -14.23 12.70
C SER A 116 4.06 -14.15 12.70
N ASN A 117 4.67 -14.21 11.51
CA ASN A 117 6.12 -14.15 11.29
C ASN A 117 6.57 -12.80 10.70
N VAL A 118 5.90 -11.71 11.10
CA VAL A 118 6.15 -10.37 10.56
C VAL A 118 7.60 -9.92 10.68
N ASP A 119 8.30 -10.31 11.76
CA ASP A 119 9.69 -9.90 12.01
C ASP A 119 10.65 -10.41 10.92
N GLU A 120 10.40 -11.59 10.37
CA GLU A 120 11.16 -12.13 9.26
C GLU A 120 11.04 -11.25 8.01
N TYR A 121 9.82 -10.82 7.69
CA TYR A 121 9.57 -9.95 6.53
C TYR A 121 10.16 -8.56 6.74
N VAL A 122 10.05 -8.01 7.94
CA VAL A 122 10.66 -6.71 8.29
C VAL A 122 12.18 -6.78 8.11
N ARG A 123 12.81 -7.85 8.55
CA ARG A 123 14.26 -8.04 8.40
C ARG A 123 14.64 -8.12 6.91
N ARG A 124 13.89 -8.86 6.11
CA ARG A 124 14.16 -9.01 4.68
C ARG A 124 14.03 -7.68 3.94
N LEU A 125 13.01 -6.88 4.27
CA LEU A 125 12.86 -5.53 3.73
C LEU A 125 14.02 -4.61 4.12
N ALA A 126 14.52 -4.74 5.35
CA ALA A 126 15.62 -3.90 5.84
C ALA A 126 16.93 -4.16 5.08
N GLU A 127 17.09 -5.31 4.47
CA GLU A 127 18.27 -5.69 3.68
C GLU A 127 18.23 -5.13 2.25
N VAL A 128 17.10 -4.65 1.78
CA VAL A 128 16.96 -4.08 0.44
C VAL A 128 17.40 -2.62 0.46
N SER A 129 18.24 -2.25 -0.48
CA SER A 129 18.79 -0.89 -0.53
C SER A 129 18.93 -0.35 -1.97
#